data_3da9c0990a372c8e2add807d74cec232
#
_entry.id   3da9c0990a372c8e2add807d74cec232
#
_cell.length_a   1.000
_cell.length_b   1.000
_cell.length_c   1.000
_cell.angle_alpha   90.00
_cell.angle_beta   90.00
_cell.angle_gamma   90.00
#
_symmetry.space_group_name_H-M   'P 1'
#
loop_
_entity.id
_entity.type
_entity.pdbx_description
1 polymer ?
#
loop_
_entity_poly.entity_id
_entity_poly.type
_entity_poly.pdbx_seq_one_letter_code
_entity_poly.pdbx_strand_id
1 'polypeptide(L)'
;VDIFRINANEKGIALNTYGLEDTFLMWLDVDKLDKIVGNLLSNALKFTPNGGKVELCFDVITREEAAHLFTLTDKDIDTQYVKVAVADSGNGIPEEQLEKVFERYYQLDNQSKGTYNWGTGIGLYYARSLALLHHGYLKAVTVPKEAEPSSPCCCR
;
A
#
# COMPACT_ATOMS: atom_id res chain seq x y z
N VAL A 1 5.04 -4.83 12.32
CA VAL A 1 4.09 -5.77 11.66
C VAL A 1 3.27 -6.54 12.70
N ASP A 2 3.83 -6.91 13.85
CA ASP A 2 3.16 -7.79 14.84
C ASP A 2 1.84 -7.24 15.40
N ILE A 3 1.74 -5.94 15.62
CA ILE A 3 0.47 -5.29 16.04
C ILE A 3 -0.63 -5.50 15.00
N PHE A 4 -0.29 -5.44 13.71
CA PHE A 4 -1.25 -5.66 12.63
C PHE A 4 -1.70 -7.12 12.52
N ARG A 5 -0.86 -8.08 12.92
CA ARG A 5 -1.24 -9.52 12.97
C ARG A 5 -2.33 -9.78 14.01
N ILE A 6 -2.28 -9.09 15.15
CA ILE A 6 -3.34 -9.21 16.17
C ILE A 6 -4.67 -8.73 15.60
N ASN A 7 -4.70 -7.54 15.01
CA ASN A 7 -5.92 -6.98 14.41
C ASN A 7 -6.44 -7.81 13.22
N ALA A 8 -5.54 -8.38 12.42
CA ALA A 8 -5.90 -9.29 11.33
C ALA A 8 -6.57 -10.56 11.87
N ASN A 9 -5.98 -11.17 12.91
CA ASN A 9 -6.53 -12.37 13.54
C ASN A 9 -7.92 -12.15 14.13
N GLU A 10 -8.17 -11.01 14.79
CA GLU A 10 -9.49 -10.66 15.33
C GLU A 10 -10.58 -10.58 14.26
N LYS A 11 -10.21 -10.20 13.03
CA LYS A 11 -11.11 -10.15 11.87
C LYS A 11 -11.08 -11.43 11.03
N GLY A 12 -10.24 -12.42 11.37
CA GLY A 12 -10.00 -13.61 10.55
C GLY A 12 -9.35 -13.30 9.20
N ILE A 13 -8.65 -12.16 9.07
CA ILE A 13 -7.97 -11.75 7.85
C ILE A 13 -6.61 -12.46 7.76
N ALA A 14 -6.32 -13.10 6.62
CA ALA A 14 -5.01 -13.66 6.33
C ALA A 14 -4.01 -12.55 5.98
N LEU A 15 -3.08 -12.24 6.90
CA LEU A 15 -2.01 -11.27 6.67
C LEU A 15 -0.71 -12.00 6.31
N ASN A 16 -0.29 -11.91 5.06
CA ASN A 16 0.92 -12.52 4.53
C ASN A 16 2.00 -11.46 4.26
N THR A 17 3.27 -11.83 4.44
CA THR A 17 4.43 -10.96 4.17
C THR A 17 5.43 -11.69 3.29
N TYR A 18 5.98 -11.00 2.28
CA TYR A 18 6.90 -11.55 1.28
C TYR A 18 8.10 -10.63 1.05
N GLY A 19 9.22 -11.17 0.62
CA GLY A 19 10.42 -10.43 0.25
C GLY A 19 11.24 -9.88 1.43
N LEU A 20 10.95 -10.30 2.67
CA LEU A 20 11.69 -9.89 3.86
C LEU A 20 12.96 -10.74 4.10
N GLU A 21 13.17 -11.79 3.32
CA GLU A 21 14.30 -12.71 3.46
C GLU A 21 15.56 -12.19 2.74
N ASP A 22 15.39 -11.30 1.76
CA ASP A 22 16.47 -10.71 1.01
C ASP A 22 17.09 -9.54 1.79
N THR A 23 18.40 -9.59 1.97
CA THR A 23 19.16 -8.50 2.62
C THR A 23 19.70 -7.56 1.55
N PHE A 24 19.25 -6.31 1.56
CA PHE A 24 19.83 -5.25 0.74
C PHE A 24 20.17 -4.04 1.61
N LEU A 25 21.20 -3.31 1.22
CA LEU A 25 21.63 -2.10 1.91
C LEU A 25 21.10 -0.88 1.17
N MET A 26 20.41 -0.01 1.89
CA MET A 26 19.96 1.27 1.38
C MET A 26 19.97 2.35 2.46
N TRP A 27 20.09 3.60 2.04
CA TRP A 27 19.87 4.73 2.93
C TRP A 27 18.37 4.97 3.11
N LEU A 28 17.87 4.73 4.31
CA LEU A 28 16.44 4.80 4.60
C LEU A 28 16.20 5.38 6.00
N ASP A 29 15.25 6.29 6.11
CA ASP A 29 14.68 6.69 7.39
C ASP A 29 13.63 5.63 7.81
N VAL A 30 14.03 4.75 8.70
CA VAL A 30 13.21 3.62 9.16
C VAL A 30 11.91 4.11 9.80
N ASP A 31 11.93 5.20 10.55
CA ASP A 31 10.73 5.74 11.22
C ASP A 31 9.69 6.22 10.21
N LYS A 32 10.12 6.80 9.11
CA LYS A 32 9.21 7.22 8.05
C LYS A 32 8.67 6.04 7.27
N LEU A 33 9.52 5.04 6.93
CA LEU A 33 9.05 3.82 6.29
C LEU A 33 8.01 3.10 7.16
N ASP A 34 8.27 2.96 8.46
CA ASP A 34 7.33 2.32 9.38
C ASP A 34 5.97 3.04 9.41
N LYS A 35 5.98 4.38 9.37
CA LYS A 35 4.75 5.18 9.29
C LYS A 35 4.03 5.01 7.95
N ILE A 36 4.75 4.93 6.83
CA ILE A 36 4.16 4.67 5.51
C ILE A 36 3.48 3.30 5.52
N VAL A 37 4.24 2.25 5.84
CA VAL A 37 3.74 0.86 5.87
C VAL A 37 2.59 0.71 6.87
N GLY A 38 2.71 1.33 8.04
CA GLY A 38 1.67 1.33 9.07
C GLY A 38 0.36 1.93 8.57
N ASN A 39 0.40 3.07 7.87
CA ASN A 39 -0.80 3.69 7.28
C ASN A 39 -1.42 2.81 6.19
N LEU A 40 -0.60 2.21 5.32
CA LEU A 40 -1.08 1.32 4.26
C LEU A 40 -1.74 0.07 4.84
N LEU A 41 -1.09 -0.61 5.79
CA LEU A 41 -1.63 -1.81 6.45
C LEU A 41 -2.90 -1.50 7.25
N SER A 42 -2.93 -0.38 7.96
CA SER A 42 -4.12 0.05 8.70
C SER A 42 -5.32 0.23 7.78
N ASN A 43 -5.11 0.86 6.61
CA ASN A 43 -6.16 1.02 5.61
C ASN A 43 -6.58 -0.32 5.01
N ALA A 44 -5.63 -1.16 4.60
CA ALA A 44 -5.92 -2.49 4.06
C ALA A 44 -6.77 -3.32 5.03
N LEU A 45 -6.36 -3.44 6.31
CA LEU A 45 -7.12 -4.18 7.33
C LEU A 45 -8.48 -3.55 7.65
N LYS A 46 -8.61 -2.23 7.50
CA LYS A 46 -9.87 -1.52 7.72
C LYS A 46 -10.89 -1.85 6.63
N PHE A 47 -10.46 -1.87 5.37
CA PHE A 47 -11.36 -2.01 4.22
C PHE A 47 -11.50 -3.45 3.71
N THR A 48 -10.67 -4.36 4.21
CA THR A 48 -10.82 -5.80 3.95
C THR A 48 -11.97 -6.36 4.79
N PRO A 49 -12.91 -7.10 4.20
CA PRO A 49 -13.96 -7.79 4.94
C PRO A 49 -13.39 -8.92 5.81
N ASN A 50 -14.15 -9.34 6.83
CA ASN A 50 -13.79 -10.47 7.66
C ASN A 50 -13.57 -11.73 6.80
N GLY A 51 -12.52 -12.48 7.10
CA GLY A 51 -12.11 -13.66 6.32
C GLY A 51 -11.37 -13.34 5.02
N GLY A 52 -11.09 -12.06 4.76
CA GLY A 52 -10.35 -11.63 3.57
C GLY A 52 -8.83 -11.84 3.69
N LYS A 53 -8.08 -11.22 2.76
CA LYS A 53 -6.63 -11.38 2.64
C LYS A 53 -5.97 -10.01 2.50
N VAL A 54 -4.82 -9.84 3.17
CA VAL A 54 -3.92 -8.69 3.02
C VAL A 54 -2.50 -9.22 2.82
N GLU A 55 -1.79 -8.65 1.86
CA GLU A 55 -0.41 -9.03 1.54
C GLU A 55 0.49 -7.80 1.58
N LEU A 56 1.62 -7.93 2.28
CA LEU A 56 2.69 -6.94 2.31
C LEU A 56 3.91 -7.53 1.59
N CYS A 57 4.34 -6.87 0.51
CA CYS A 57 5.46 -7.31 -0.31
C CYS A 57 6.56 -6.26 -0.31
N PHE A 58 7.81 -6.72 -0.21
CA PHE A 58 9.02 -5.94 -0.43
C PHE A 58 9.77 -6.54 -1.60
N ASP A 59 10.25 -5.69 -2.49
CA ASP A 59 10.99 -6.10 -3.68
C ASP A 59 12.03 -5.05 -4.05
N VAL A 60 13.12 -5.47 -4.68
CA VAL A 60 14.10 -4.57 -5.29
C VAL A 60 13.88 -4.58 -6.79
N ILE A 61 13.50 -3.44 -7.34
CA ILE A 61 13.17 -3.28 -8.74
C ILE A 61 14.20 -2.41 -9.46
N THR A 62 14.37 -2.63 -10.74
CA THR A 62 15.23 -1.81 -11.59
C THR A 62 14.59 -0.45 -11.88
N ARG A 63 15.39 0.47 -12.40
CA ARG A 63 14.89 1.77 -12.87
C ARG A 63 13.84 1.64 -13.97
N GLU A 64 14.03 0.70 -14.88
CA GLU A 64 13.08 0.40 -15.97
C GLU A 64 11.73 -0.03 -15.41
N GLU A 65 11.72 -0.95 -14.46
CA GLU A 65 10.49 -1.41 -13.79
C GLU A 65 9.84 -0.26 -13.01
N ALA A 66 10.62 0.55 -12.32
CA ALA A 66 10.10 1.73 -11.62
C ALA A 66 9.48 2.74 -12.60
N ALA A 67 10.08 2.94 -13.79
CA ALA A 67 9.56 3.83 -14.82
C ALA A 67 8.22 3.33 -15.44
N HIS A 68 7.97 2.03 -15.43
CA HIS A 68 6.66 1.48 -15.81
C HIS A 68 5.58 1.76 -14.76
N LEU A 69 5.98 1.90 -13.50
CA LEU A 69 5.05 2.16 -12.40
C LEU A 69 4.78 3.65 -12.20
N PHE A 70 5.80 4.49 -12.41
CA PHE A 70 5.77 5.93 -12.09
C PHE A 70 6.45 6.75 -13.19
N THR A 71 6.06 8.01 -13.32
CA THR A 71 6.79 8.97 -14.15
C THR A 71 8.02 9.44 -13.37
N LEU A 72 9.19 8.88 -13.70
CA LEU A 72 10.46 9.28 -13.10
C LEU A 72 10.91 10.63 -13.65
N THR A 73 11.64 11.38 -12.84
CA THR A 73 12.23 12.67 -13.19
C THR A 73 13.74 12.55 -13.41
N ASP A 74 14.38 13.60 -13.91
CA ASP A 74 15.83 13.66 -14.08
C ASP A 74 16.61 13.58 -12.74
N LYS A 75 15.92 13.71 -11.62
CA LYS A 75 16.48 13.56 -10.27
C LYS A 75 16.53 12.11 -9.81
N ASP A 76 15.77 11.23 -10.47
CA ASP A 76 15.69 9.80 -10.16
C ASP A 76 16.83 9.07 -10.88
N ILE A 77 18.06 9.24 -10.37
CA ILE A 77 19.29 8.73 -10.98
C ILE A 77 19.67 7.34 -10.49
N ASP A 78 19.00 6.82 -9.48
CA ASP A 78 19.29 5.51 -8.92
C ASP A 78 18.98 4.39 -9.93
N THR A 79 19.80 3.35 -9.89
CA THR A 79 19.62 2.17 -10.78
C THR A 79 18.65 1.15 -10.22
N GLN A 80 18.42 1.18 -8.92
CA GLN A 80 17.52 0.28 -8.19
C GLN A 80 16.65 1.06 -7.22
N TYR A 81 15.44 0.55 -7.00
CA TYR A 81 14.45 1.09 -6.08
C TYR A 81 13.90 -0.02 -5.20
N VAL A 82 13.53 0.33 -3.97
CA VAL A 82 12.76 -0.58 -3.13
C VAL A 82 11.28 -0.31 -3.38
N LYS A 83 10.59 -1.35 -3.82
CA LYS A 83 9.14 -1.38 -3.99
C LYS A 83 8.52 -1.98 -2.74
N VAL A 84 7.60 -1.24 -2.13
CA VAL A 84 6.74 -1.74 -1.05
C VAL A 84 5.31 -1.74 -1.56
N ALA A 85 4.65 -2.89 -1.51
CA ALA A 85 3.27 -3.02 -1.95
C ALA A 85 2.41 -3.62 -0.83
N VAL A 86 1.24 -3.03 -0.61
CA VAL A 86 0.19 -3.60 0.24
C VAL A 86 -1.01 -3.88 -0.66
N ALA A 87 -1.38 -5.15 -0.76
CA ALA A 87 -2.55 -5.59 -1.51
C ALA A 87 -3.62 -6.10 -0.54
N ASP A 88 -4.87 -5.81 -0.83
CA ASP A 88 -6.00 -6.24 -0.03
C ASP A 88 -7.13 -6.81 -0.92
N SER A 89 -7.93 -7.71 -0.36
CA SER A 89 -9.09 -8.31 -1.02
C SER A 89 -10.39 -7.53 -0.77
N GLY A 90 -10.29 -6.24 -0.48
CA GLY A 90 -11.43 -5.35 -0.26
C GLY A 90 -12.24 -5.05 -1.54
N ASN A 91 -13.10 -4.05 -1.46
CA ASN A 91 -13.94 -3.68 -2.60
C ASN A 91 -13.20 -2.92 -3.70
N GLY A 92 -11.91 -2.60 -3.50
CA GLY A 92 -11.15 -1.76 -4.40
C GLY A 92 -11.57 -0.29 -4.33
N ILE A 93 -10.90 0.53 -5.14
CA ILE A 93 -11.14 1.97 -5.24
C ILE A 93 -11.58 2.25 -6.68
N PRO A 94 -12.70 2.95 -6.92
CA PRO A 94 -13.09 3.37 -8.26
C PRO A 94 -11.97 4.16 -8.95
N GLU A 95 -11.79 3.94 -10.25
CA GLU A 95 -10.68 4.52 -11.01
C GLU A 95 -10.62 6.05 -10.90
N GLU A 96 -11.77 6.71 -10.95
CA GLU A 96 -11.92 8.17 -10.82
C GLU A 96 -11.58 8.69 -9.41
N GLN A 97 -11.37 7.80 -8.44
CA GLN A 97 -11.07 8.15 -7.05
C GLN A 97 -9.64 7.78 -6.63
N LEU A 98 -8.89 7.05 -7.48
CA LEU A 98 -7.54 6.56 -7.17
C LEU A 98 -6.55 7.68 -6.78
N GLU A 99 -6.62 8.83 -7.42
CA GLU A 99 -5.80 9.99 -7.03
C GLU A 99 -6.39 10.75 -5.84
N LYS A 100 -7.71 10.82 -5.74
CA LYS A 100 -8.40 11.58 -4.68
C LYS A 100 -8.21 10.97 -3.29
N VAL A 101 -7.99 9.65 -3.19
CA VAL A 101 -7.76 9.00 -1.89
C VAL A 101 -6.49 9.50 -1.18
N PHE A 102 -5.62 10.20 -1.90
CA PHE A 102 -4.43 10.86 -1.33
C PHE A 102 -4.67 12.33 -0.95
N GLU A 103 -5.85 12.88 -1.21
CA GLU A 103 -6.20 14.21 -0.75
C GLU A 103 -6.46 14.23 0.77
N ARG A 104 -6.16 15.35 1.39
CA ARG A 104 -6.35 15.53 2.82
C ARG A 104 -7.84 15.52 3.17
N TYR A 105 -8.22 14.73 4.17
CA TYR A 105 -9.61 14.54 4.64
C TYR A 105 -10.54 13.87 3.64
N TYR A 106 -10.03 13.37 2.52
CA TYR A 106 -10.85 12.64 1.58
C TYR A 106 -11.25 11.26 2.15
N GLN A 107 -12.51 10.92 1.98
CA GLN A 107 -13.07 9.62 2.33
C GLN A 107 -13.98 9.16 1.20
N LEU A 108 -13.92 7.87 0.88
CA LEU A 108 -14.84 7.27 -0.07
C LEU A 108 -16.26 7.30 0.52
N ASP A 109 -17.22 7.87 -0.22
CA ASP A 109 -18.64 7.84 0.12
C ASP A 109 -19.18 6.41 -0.01
N ASN A 110 -18.96 5.60 0.99
CA ASN A 110 -19.63 4.32 1.11
C ASN A 110 -21.06 4.57 1.62
N GLN A 111 -22.01 4.73 0.69
CA GLN A 111 -23.45 4.81 0.96
C GLN A 111 -24.05 3.49 1.48
N SER A 112 -23.28 2.50 1.81
CA SER A 112 -23.76 1.27 2.44
C SER A 112 -23.83 1.45 3.94
N LYS A 113 -25.07 1.78 4.36
CA LYS A 113 -25.69 1.64 5.68
C LYS A 113 -24.81 1.12 6.81
N GLY A 114 -24.48 1.99 7.74
CA GLY A 114 -24.34 1.60 9.14
C GLY A 114 -22.93 1.37 9.69
N THR A 115 -21.87 1.50 8.92
CA THR A 115 -20.51 1.45 9.48
C THR A 115 -19.95 2.87 9.50
N TYR A 116 -19.83 3.44 10.69
CA TYR A 116 -19.10 4.69 10.91
C TYR A 116 -17.70 4.53 10.33
N ASN A 117 -17.36 5.33 9.31
CA ASN A 117 -16.03 5.40 8.75
C ASN A 117 -15.08 6.00 9.80
N TRP A 118 -14.51 5.13 10.64
CA TRP A 118 -13.51 5.48 11.64
C TRP A 118 -12.17 5.75 10.94
N GLY A 119 -12.03 6.92 10.35
CA GLY A 119 -10.78 7.35 9.75
C GLY A 119 -10.80 8.86 9.55
N THR A 120 -9.65 9.50 9.77
CA THR A 120 -9.52 10.95 9.63
C THR A 120 -9.37 11.40 8.18
N GLY A 121 -9.21 10.47 7.21
CA GLY A 121 -8.87 10.81 5.82
C GLY A 121 -7.46 11.42 5.68
N ILE A 122 -6.57 11.19 6.66
CA ILE A 122 -5.21 11.77 6.67
C ILE A 122 -4.15 10.70 6.36
N GLY A 123 -4.43 9.42 6.60
CA GLY A 123 -3.41 8.35 6.57
C GLY A 123 -2.71 8.22 5.23
N LEU A 124 -3.43 8.14 4.12
CA LEU A 124 -2.86 8.03 2.77
C LEU A 124 -2.18 9.33 2.32
N TYR A 125 -2.78 10.48 2.62
CA TYR A 125 -2.14 11.78 2.40
C TYR A 125 -0.79 11.87 3.10
N TYR A 126 -0.73 11.46 4.37
CA TYR A 126 0.49 11.49 5.17
C TYR A 126 1.53 10.49 4.64
N ALA A 127 1.11 9.26 4.29
CA ALA A 127 2.00 8.27 3.69
C ALA A 127 2.62 8.78 2.37
N ARG A 128 1.82 9.41 1.49
CA ARG A 128 2.31 10.02 0.24
C ARG A 128 3.28 11.17 0.52
N SER A 129 2.98 12.02 1.49
CA SER A 129 3.87 13.12 1.88
C SER A 129 5.22 12.62 2.38
N LEU A 130 5.23 11.54 3.18
CA LEU A 130 6.46 10.91 3.66
C LEU A 130 7.24 10.25 2.52
N ALA A 131 6.57 9.56 1.59
CA ALA A 131 7.21 8.98 0.42
C ALA A 131 7.90 10.03 -0.43
N LEU A 132 7.23 11.15 -0.71
CA LEU A 132 7.82 12.29 -1.45
C LEU A 132 9.02 12.91 -0.74
N LEU A 133 9.02 13.00 0.60
CA LEU A 133 10.16 13.45 1.39
C LEU A 133 11.36 12.51 1.31
N HIS A 134 11.13 11.27 0.92
CA HIS A 134 12.16 10.25 0.64
C HIS A 134 12.54 10.17 -0.84
N HIS A 135 12.14 11.14 -1.65
CA HIS A 135 12.29 11.08 -3.11
C HIS A 135 11.64 9.84 -3.73
N GLY A 136 10.66 9.28 -3.05
CA GLY A 136 9.89 8.11 -3.50
C GLY A 136 8.51 8.49 -4.01
N TYR A 137 7.78 7.50 -4.45
CA TYR A 137 6.46 7.63 -5.06
C TYR A 137 5.44 6.75 -4.33
N LEU A 138 4.19 7.15 -4.35
CA LEU A 138 3.07 6.35 -3.84
C LEU A 138 1.87 6.49 -4.77
N LYS A 139 1.29 5.35 -5.18
CA LYS A 139 0.06 5.29 -5.95
C LYS A 139 -0.88 4.21 -5.41
N ALA A 140 -2.15 4.34 -5.69
CA ALA A 140 -3.14 3.29 -5.51
C ALA A 140 -3.50 2.70 -6.88
N VAL A 141 -3.80 1.41 -6.90
CA VAL A 141 -4.32 0.70 -8.08
C VAL A 141 -5.42 -0.25 -7.64
N THR A 142 -6.40 -0.47 -8.49
CA THR A 142 -7.40 -1.52 -8.30
C THR A 142 -7.22 -2.57 -9.38
N VAL A 143 -7.01 -3.82 -8.96
CA VAL A 143 -6.90 -4.95 -9.88
C VAL A 143 -8.28 -5.62 -9.99
N PRO A 144 -8.79 -5.89 -11.20
CA PRO A 144 -10.03 -6.64 -11.36
C PRO A 144 -9.95 -8.01 -10.67
N LYS A 145 -11.03 -8.41 -9.97
CA LYS A 145 -11.08 -9.69 -9.22
C LYS A 145 -10.83 -10.93 -10.08
N GLU A 146 -11.05 -10.84 -11.39
CA GLU A 146 -10.80 -11.92 -12.36
C GLU A 146 -9.31 -12.10 -12.69
N ALA A 147 -8.47 -11.16 -12.32
CA ALA A 147 -7.04 -11.15 -12.54
C ALA A 147 -6.25 -11.44 -11.25
N GLU A 148 -6.79 -12.26 -10.34
CA GLU A 148 -6.02 -12.67 -9.16
C GLU A 148 -4.72 -13.36 -9.64
N PRO A 149 -3.56 -12.75 -9.39
CA PRO A 149 -2.31 -13.36 -9.81
C PRO A 149 -2.07 -14.63 -8.97
N SER A 150 -1.76 -15.71 -9.67
CA SER A 150 -1.38 -17.01 -9.06
C SER A 150 -0.04 -16.97 -8.31
N SER A 151 0.58 -15.79 -8.17
CA SER A 151 1.83 -15.57 -7.46
C SER A 151 1.75 -14.31 -6.58
N PRO A 152 2.15 -14.39 -5.31
CA PRO A 152 2.05 -13.30 -4.34
C PRO A 152 2.94 -12.07 -4.65
N CYS A 153 3.88 -12.17 -5.58
CA CYS A 153 4.77 -11.07 -5.99
C CYS A 153 4.35 -10.39 -7.30
N CYS A 154 3.19 -10.71 -7.86
CA CYS A 154 2.73 -10.12 -9.13
C CYS A 154 1.83 -8.90 -8.92
N CYS A 155 2.27 -7.90 -8.19
CA CYS A 155 1.87 -6.53 -8.48
C CYS A 155 2.69 -6.05 -9.69
N ARG A 156 2.34 -6.56 -10.88
CA ARG A 156 2.84 -6.03 -12.15
C ARG A 156 2.05 -4.81 -12.55
#